data_59ab0fc015d2ca0ff154fd4c0bc31f75
#
_entry.id   59ab0fc015d2ca0ff154fd4c0bc31f75
#
_cell.length_a   1.000
_cell.length_b   1.000
_cell.length_c   1.000
_cell.angle_alpha   90.00
_cell.angle_beta   90.00
_cell.angle_gamma   90.00
#
_symmetry.space_group_name_H-M   'P 1'
#
loop_
_entity.id
_entity.type
_entity.pdbx_description
1 polymer ?
#
loop_
_entity_poly.entity_id
_entity_poly.type
_entity_poly.pdbx_seq_one_letter_code
_entity_poly.pdbx_strand_id
1 'polypeptide(L)'
;ALLCQKAEHEYAGMPCGIMDQFVSTLGKKDHLLLLDCRTRQTELVPFSDPTISVLITNTNVKHELTGSEYPTRRKQCELAAQIMGVPSLRDATADLLEKNRSKMEDVVFRRARHVIGEIARTTATAAAIRKSDWATVGRHMYASHYSLKEDYEVSCGELDAIVEIAQSIGPKGGVIGCRMTGGGFGGCTVALVKTDALAAVMKK
;
A
#
# COMPACT_ATOMS: atom_id res chain seq x y z
N ALA A 1 -13.15 1.20 -16.18
CA ALA A 1 -12.59 1.61 -14.89
C ALA A 1 -13.23 2.90 -14.36
N LEU A 2 -13.09 4.05 -15.06
CA LEU A 2 -13.58 5.35 -14.57
C LEU A 2 -15.11 5.40 -14.34
N LEU A 3 -15.89 4.75 -15.20
CA LEU A 3 -17.34 4.66 -15.01
C LEU A 3 -17.70 3.90 -13.73
N CYS A 4 -16.96 2.83 -13.41
CA CYS A 4 -17.17 2.08 -12.18
C CYS A 4 -16.80 2.91 -10.95
N GLN A 5 -15.68 3.66 -10.98
CA GLN A 5 -15.34 4.59 -9.90
C GLN A 5 -16.45 5.66 -9.70
N LYS A 6 -16.99 6.20 -10.80
CA LYS A 6 -18.08 7.15 -10.72
C LYS A 6 -19.32 6.53 -10.06
N ALA A 7 -19.64 5.29 -10.39
CA ALA A 7 -20.74 4.56 -9.76
C ALA A 7 -20.52 4.38 -8.25
N GLU A 8 -19.31 4.01 -7.80
CA GLU A 8 -18.97 3.94 -6.36
C GLU A 8 -19.20 5.30 -5.66
N HIS A 9 -18.76 6.39 -6.29
CA HIS A 9 -18.90 7.73 -5.71
C HIS A 9 -20.34 8.20 -5.64
N GLU A 10 -21.13 8.02 -6.72
CA GLU A 10 -22.44 8.61 -6.86
C GLU A 10 -23.58 7.74 -6.29
N TYR A 11 -23.45 6.41 -6.38
CA TYR A 11 -24.51 5.49 -5.95
C TYR A 11 -24.20 4.81 -4.61
N ALA A 12 -22.95 4.40 -4.39
CA ALA A 12 -22.55 3.79 -3.11
C ALA A 12 -22.09 4.82 -2.07
N GLY A 13 -21.91 6.09 -2.47
CA GLY A 13 -21.44 7.15 -1.58
C GLY A 13 -20.01 6.95 -1.06
N MET A 14 -19.22 6.06 -1.71
CA MET A 14 -17.88 5.70 -1.28
C MET A 14 -16.84 6.48 -2.10
N PRO A 15 -16.14 7.47 -1.53
CA PRO A 15 -15.14 8.26 -2.25
C PRO A 15 -13.81 7.49 -2.43
N CYS A 16 -13.90 6.28 -3.00
CA CYS A 16 -12.76 5.38 -3.21
C CYS A 16 -11.73 5.93 -4.23
N GLY A 17 -10.51 5.36 -4.20
CA GLY A 17 -9.50 5.53 -5.26
C GLY A 17 -9.90 4.84 -6.56
N ILE A 18 -8.93 4.67 -7.46
CA ILE A 18 -9.16 4.07 -8.80
C ILE A 18 -8.48 2.71 -8.98
N MET A 19 -7.76 2.22 -7.97
CA MET A 19 -6.90 1.05 -8.06
C MET A 19 -7.67 -0.21 -8.48
N ASP A 20 -8.74 -0.52 -7.77
CA ASP A 20 -9.48 -1.76 -7.95
C ASP A 20 -10.17 -1.82 -9.32
N GLN A 21 -10.76 -0.71 -9.75
CA GLN A 21 -11.41 -0.61 -11.06
C GLN A 21 -10.41 -0.70 -12.21
N PHE A 22 -9.20 -0.12 -12.04
CA PHE A 22 -8.15 -0.20 -13.07
C PHE A 22 -7.57 -1.61 -13.16
N VAL A 23 -7.24 -2.24 -12.03
CA VAL A 23 -6.66 -3.59 -12.05
C VAL A 23 -7.66 -4.62 -12.56
N SER A 24 -8.95 -4.49 -12.24
CA SER A 24 -9.99 -5.39 -12.74
C SER A 24 -10.20 -5.27 -14.25
N THR A 25 -9.92 -4.09 -14.82
CA THR A 25 -10.13 -3.83 -16.26
C THR A 25 -8.89 -4.09 -17.09
N LEU A 26 -7.69 -3.76 -16.57
CA LEU A 26 -6.43 -3.73 -17.31
C LEU A 26 -5.38 -4.72 -16.80
N GLY A 27 -5.70 -5.45 -15.73
CA GLY A 27 -4.83 -6.50 -15.21
C GLY A 27 -4.59 -7.61 -16.25
N LYS A 28 -3.39 -8.16 -16.24
CA LYS A 28 -2.98 -9.24 -17.12
C LYS A 28 -2.33 -10.34 -16.29
N LYS A 29 -2.61 -11.60 -16.67
CA LYS A 29 -1.97 -12.76 -16.05
C LYS A 29 -0.44 -12.58 -16.05
N ASP A 30 0.20 -12.99 -14.97
CA ASP A 30 1.65 -12.95 -14.76
C ASP A 30 2.26 -11.51 -14.81
N HIS A 31 1.44 -10.48 -14.50
CA HIS A 31 1.87 -9.10 -14.42
C HIS A 31 1.23 -8.40 -13.24
N LEU A 32 1.97 -7.46 -12.66
CA LEU A 32 1.42 -6.43 -11.77
C LEU A 32 1.10 -5.19 -12.60
N LEU A 33 0.07 -4.46 -12.20
CA LEU A 33 -0.31 -3.20 -12.84
C LEU A 33 0.27 -2.04 -12.03
N LEU A 34 1.26 -1.34 -12.58
CA LEU A 34 1.72 -0.07 -12.06
C LEU A 34 0.82 1.03 -12.61
N LEU A 35 0.13 1.73 -11.72
CA LEU A 35 -0.82 2.78 -12.08
C LEU A 35 -0.34 4.14 -11.53
N ASP A 36 -0.16 5.11 -12.39
CA ASP A 36 -0.08 6.51 -12.00
C ASP A 36 -1.50 7.08 -11.85
N CYS A 37 -1.94 7.28 -10.61
CA CYS A 37 -3.30 7.74 -10.32
C CYS A 37 -3.60 9.17 -10.81
N ARG A 38 -2.57 10.02 -11.07
CA ARG A 38 -2.74 11.37 -11.60
C ARG A 38 -2.98 11.36 -13.11
N THR A 39 -2.06 10.74 -13.84
CA THR A 39 -2.10 10.70 -15.32
C THR A 39 -3.01 9.60 -15.84
N ARG A 40 -3.32 8.59 -14.99
CA ARG A 40 -4.05 7.37 -15.33
C ARG A 40 -3.29 6.47 -16.32
N GLN A 41 -2.00 6.72 -16.48
CA GLN A 41 -1.14 5.85 -17.26
C GLN A 41 -0.86 4.57 -16.49
N THR A 42 -0.84 3.46 -17.21
CA THR A 42 -0.59 2.15 -16.66
C THR A 42 0.58 1.48 -17.34
N GLU A 43 1.33 0.70 -16.58
CA GLU A 43 2.40 -0.14 -17.08
C GLU A 43 2.24 -1.55 -16.50
N LEU A 44 2.39 -2.56 -17.34
CA LEU A 44 2.42 -3.96 -16.92
C LEU A 44 3.85 -4.34 -16.53
N VAL A 45 4.04 -4.63 -15.24
CA VAL A 45 5.32 -5.08 -14.69
C VAL A 45 5.31 -6.60 -14.66
N PRO A 46 6.21 -7.30 -15.38
CA PRO A 46 6.26 -8.76 -15.37
C PRO A 46 6.41 -9.32 -13.97
N PHE A 47 5.58 -10.31 -13.64
CA PHE A 47 5.59 -11.03 -12.37
C PHE A 47 5.32 -12.51 -12.64
N SER A 48 6.29 -13.19 -13.22
CA SER A 48 6.17 -14.58 -13.71
C SER A 48 7.24 -15.52 -13.14
N ASP A 49 7.91 -15.11 -12.04
CA ASP A 49 8.90 -15.95 -11.37
C ASP A 49 8.21 -17.15 -10.70
N PRO A 50 8.39 -18.39 -11.18
CA PRO A 50 7.71 -19.56 -10.64
C PRO A 50 8.16 -19.92 -9.21
N THR A 51 9.27 -19.36 -8.75
CA THR A 51 9.79 -19.58 -7.39
C THR A 51 9.10 -18.72 -6.34
N ILE A 52 8.27 -17.77 -6.77
CA ILE A 52 7.59 -16.80 -5.90
C ILE A 52 6.08 -16.97 -6.02
N SER A 53 5.43 -17.10 -4.89
CA SER A 53 3.98 -17.16 -4.76
C SER A 53 3.45 -15.96 -3.97
N VAL A 54 2.25 -15.51 -4.33
CA VAL A 54 1.49 -14.51 -3.56
C VAL A 54 0.56 -15.25 -2.60
N LEU A 55 0.71 -14.98 -1.30
CA LEU A 55 -0.18 -15.46 -0.26
C LEU A 55 -1.04 -14.32 0.24
N ILE A 56 -2.35 -14.49 0.21
CA ILE A 56 -3.32 -13.55 0.77
C ILE A 56 -3.89 -14.18 2.03
N THR A 57 -3.81 -13.47 3.16
CA THR A 57 -4.39 -13.90 4.43
C THR A 57 -5.45 -12.90 4.87
N ASN A 58 -6.68 -13.38 5.02
CA ASN A 58 -7.80 -12.57 5.48
C ASN A 58 -7.88 -12.66 7.01
N THR A 59 -7.88 -11.52 7.70
CA THR A 59 -8.06 -11.46 9.15
C THR A 59 -9.47 -11.82 9.61
N ASN A 60 -10.44 -11.83 8.69
CA ASN A 60 -11.88 -11.93 8.97
C ASN A 60 -12.41 -10.82 9.90
N VAL A 61 -11.60 -9.79 10.16
CA VAL A 61 -12.02 -8.61 10.92
C VAL A 61 -12.67 -7.65 9.94
N LYS A 62 -13.94 -7.36 10.19
CA LYS A 62 -14.70 -6.31 9.51
C LYS A 62 -14.82 -5.15 10.50
N HIS A 63 -13.93 -4.18 10.40
CA HIS A 63 -14.22 -2.90 11.01
C HIS A 63 -15.24 -2.19 10.12
N GLU A 64 -16.35 -1.78 10.69
CA GLU A 64 -17.22 -0.81 10.02
C GLU A 64 -16.36 0.43 9.81
N LEU A 65 -15.99 0.69 8.55
CA LEU A 65 -15.44 1.98 8.16
C LEU A 65 -16.55 2.98 8.46
N THR A 66 -16.57 3.48 9.70
CA THR A 66 -17.37 4.64 10.01
C THR A 66 -16.92 5.71 9.04
N GLY A 67 -17.81 6.18 8.17
CA GLY A 67 -17.52 6.93 6.94
C GLY A 67 -16.70 8.23 7.11
N SER A 68 -16.10 8.44 8.28
CA SER A 68 -15.28 9.60 8.65
C SER A 68 -13.77 9.42 8.48
N GLU A 69 -13.23 8.20 8.56
CA GLU A 69 -11.77 7.98 8.61
C GLU A 69 -11.06 8.27 7.28
N TYR A 70 -11.56 7.72 6.18
CA TYR A 70 -10.96 7.96 4.87
C TYR A 70 -11.00 9.44 4.45
N PRO A 71 -12.13 10.15 4.54
CA PRO A 71 -12.19 11.59 4.31
C PRO A 71 -11.26 12.39 5.22
N THR A 72 -11.09 11.98 6.48
CA THR A 72 -10.18 12.64 7.42
C THR A 72 -8.73 12.52 6.97
N ARG A 73 -8.26 11.33 6.59
CA ARG A 73 -6.91 11.13 6.05
C ARG A 73 -6.66 11.99 4.81
N ARG A 74 -7.63 12.05 3.92
CA ARG A 74 -7.56 12.88 2.71
C ARG A 74 -7.40 14.37 3.06
N LYS A 75 -8.23 14.91 3.97
CA LYS A 75 -8.12 16.31 4.42
C LYS A 75 -6.76 16.62 5.05
N GLN A 76 -6.21 15.70 5.86
CA GLN A 76 -4.89 15.86 6.46
C GLN A 76 -3.79 15.92 5.40
N CYS A 77 -3.87 15.09 4.35
CA CYS A 77 -2.93 15.14 3.22
C CYS A 77 -3.07 16.43 2.40
N GLU A 78 -4.29 16.90 2.16
CA GLU A 78 -4.56 18.15 1.45
C GLU A 78 -4.02 19.36 2.24
N LEU A 79 -4.21 19.38 3.56
CA LEU A 79 -3.64 20.40 4.45
C LEU A 79 -2.12 20.42 4.40
N ALA A 80 -1.46 19.26 4.44
CA ALA A 80 -0.02 19.17 4.32
C ALA A 80 0.49 19.73 2.99
N ALA A 81 -0.17 19.41 1.88
CA ALA A 81 0.17 19.94 0.56
C ALA A 81 0.02 21.48 0.53
N GLN A 82 -1.04 22.01 1.11
CA GLN A 82 -1.28 23.44 1.22
C GLN A 82 -0.18 24.14 2.02
N ILE A 83 0.22 23.60 3.19
CA ILE A 83 1.28 24.16 4.03
C ILE A 83 2.62 24.18 3.28
N MET A 84 2.90 23.15 2.48
CA MET A 84 4.12 23.08 1.65
C MET A 84 4.06 23.92 0.38
N GLY A 85 2.90 24.48 0.02
CA GLY A 85 2.72 25.28 -1.20
C GLY A 85 2.77 24.46 -2.48
N VAL A 86 2.37 23.18 -2.43
CA VAL A 86 2.34 22.29 -3.60
C VAL A 86 0.89 21.89 -3.95
N PRO A 87 0.60 21.63 -5.24
CA PRO A 87 -0.75 21.22 -5.68
C PRO A 87 -1.22 19.91 -5.06
N SER A 88 -0.28 19.00 -4.78
CA SER A 88 -0.55 17.72 -4.10
C SER A 88 0.74 17.15 -3.52
N LEU A 89 0.63 16.16 -2.61
CA LEU A 89 1.79 15.44 -2.05
C LEU A 89 2.63 14.71 -3.10
N ARG A 90 2.10 14.49 -4.30
CA ARG A 90 2.85 13.96 -5.44
C ARG A 90 3.98 14.91 -5.89
N ASP A 91 3.84 16.20 -5.63
CA ASP A 91 4.80 17.24 -6.02
C ASP A 91 5.76 17.59 -4.88
N ALA A 92 5.57 16.98 -3.71
CA ALA A 92 6.39 17.18 -2.53
C ALA A 92 7.57 16.19 -2.50
N THR A 93 8.66 16.64 -1.88
CA THR A 93 9.82 15.80 -1.53
C THR A 93 9.93 15.65 -0.02
N ALA A 94 10.70 14.65 0.44
CA ALA A 94 11.00 14.48 1.86
C ALA A 94 11.68 15.73 2.45
N ASP A 95 12.60 16.33 1.72
CA ASP A 95 13.30 17.56 2.15
C ASP A 95 12.34 18.75 2.28
N LEU A 96 11.36 18.89 1.36
CA LEU A 96 10.35 19.93 1.46
C LEU A 96 9.44 19.72 2.67
N LEU A 97 9.08 18.46 2.94
CA LEU A 97 8.31 18.09 4.13
C LEU A 97 9.06 18.47 5.42
N GLU A 98 10.33 18.08 5.54
CA GLU A 98 11.15 18.39 6.72
C GLU A 98 11.32 19.90 6.92
N LYS A 99 11.54 20.69 5.87
CA LYS A 99 11.62 22.17 5.93
C LYS A 99 10.35 22.81 6.47
N ASN A 100 9.21 22.16 6.32
CA ASN A 100 7.92 22.67 6.81
C ASN A 100 7.44 21.99 8.10
N ARG A 101 8.26 21.11 8.72
CA ARG A 101 7.89 20.33 9.91
C ARG A 101 7.31 21.20 11.04
N SER A 102 7.95 22.33 11.32
CA SER A 102 7.52 23.25 12.40
C SER A 102 6.19 23.97 12.14
N LYS A 103 5.68 23.93 10.91
CA LYS A 103 4.40 24.55 10.53
C LYS A 103 3.23 23.56 10.55
N MET A 104 3.51 22.29 10.84
CA MET A 104 2.52 21.22 10.80
C MET A 104 2.29 20.62 12.17
N GLU A 105 1.05 20.28 12.48
CA GLU A 105 0.76 19.34 13.56
C GLU A 105 1.39 17.98 13.26
N ASP A 106 1.76 17.25 14.31
CA ASP A 106 2.45 15.96 14.18
C ASP A 106 1.67 14.97 13.32
N VAL A 107 0.37 14.90 13.50
CA VAL A 107 -0.50 14.03 12.72
C VAL A 107 -0.45 14.36 11.23
N VAL A 108 -0.51 15.64 10.86
CA VAL A 108 -0.47 16.09 9.46
C VAL A 108 0.88 15.76 8.82
N PHE A 109 1.96 15.99 9.55
CA PHE A 109 3.31 15.64 9.13
C PHE A 109 3.44 14.13 8.87
N ARG A 110 2.99 13.26 9.79
CA ARG A 110 3.06 11.81 9.64
C ARG A 110 2.27 11.33 8.42
N ARG A 111 1.05 11.85 8.19
CA ARG A 111 0.26 11.52 6.98
C ARG A 111 1.01 11.87 5.68
N ALA A 112 1.59 13.08 5.64
CA ALA A 112 2.38 13.50 4.47
C ALA A 112 3.63 12.64 4.28
N ARG A 113 4.36 12.32 5.36
CA ARG A 113 5.53 11.43 5.33
C ARG A 113 5.19 10.07 4.74
N HIS A 114 4.08 9.49 5.18
CA HIS A 114 3.57 8.24 4.61
C HIS A 114 3.37 8.35 3.10
N VAL A 115 2.56 9.30 2.65
CA VAL A 115 2.18 9.41 1.23
C VAL A 115 3.40 9.68 0.34
N ILE A 116 4.27 10.61 0.73
CA ILE A 116 5.49 10.92 -0.02
C ILE A 116 6.40 9.69 -0.07
N GLY A 117 6.58 9.00 1.05
CA GLY A 117 7.36 7.77 1.14
C GLY A 117 6.80 6.63 0.28
N GLU A 118 5.49 6.42 0.28
CA GLU A 118 4.83 5.37 -0.50
C GLU A 118 4.92 5.62 -2.01
N ILE A 119 4.84 6.87 -2.46
CA ILE A 119 5.02 7.22 -3.87
C ILE A 119 6.42 6.79 -4.34
N ALA A 120 7.46 7.14 -3.60
CA ALA A 120 8.83 6.75 -3.90
C ALA A 120 9.03 5.23 -3.81
N ARG A 121 8.48 4.60 -2.76
CA ARG A 121 8.58 3.16 -2.51
C ARG A 121 7.90 2.34 -3.61
N THR A 122 6.74 2.76 -4.08
CA THR A 122 6.00 2.07 -5.17
C THR A 122 6.85 2.01 -6.44
N THR A 123 7.43 3.14 -6.85
CA THR A 123 8.29 3.21 -8.04
C THR A 123 9.55 2.35 -7.89
N ALA A 124 10.20 2.44 -6.72
CA ALA A 124 11.39 1.65 -6.42
C ALA A 124 11.09 0.14 -6.36
N THR A 125 9.91 -0.23 -5.84
CA THR A 125 9.48 -1.64 -5.78
C THR A 125 9.23 -2.19 -7.19
N ALA A 126 8.57 -1.44 -8.06
CA ALA A 126 8.38 -1.85 -9.45
C ALA A 126 9.73 -2.07 -10.18
N ALA A 127 10.71 -1.21 -9.93
CA ALA A 127 12.06 -1.38 -10.48
C ALA A 127 12.79 -2.61 -9.91
N ALA A 128 12.60 -2.92 -8.62
CA ALA A 128 13.17 -4.11 -7.99
C ALA A 128 12.53 -5.40 -8.54
N ILE A 129 11.21 -5.42 -8.74
CA ILE A 129 10.48 -6.57 -9.33
C ILE A 129 11.02 -6.87 -10.73
N ARG A 130 11.22 -5.86 -11.59
CA ARG A 130 11.78 -6.04 -12.95
C ARG A 130 13.17 -6.70 -12.93
N LYS A 131 13.91 -6.54 -11.83
CA LYS A 131 15.24 -7.12 -11.63
C LYS A 131 15.22 -8.42 -10.83
N SER A 132 14.04 -8.90 -10.45
CA SER A 132 13.87 -10.03 -9.52
C SER A 132 14.64 -9.85 -8.19
N ASP A 133 14.82 -8.59 -7.76
CA ASP A 133 15.42 -8.27 -6.45
C ASP A 133 14.37 -8.42 -5.34
N TRP A 134 14.05 -9.67 -5.04
CA TRP A 134 13.02 -10.02 -4.06
C TRP A 134 13.39 -9.58 -2.65
N ALA A 135 14.68 -9.47 -2.34
CA ALA A 135 15.12 -8.97 -1.03
C ALA A 135 14.73 -7.49 -0.84
N THR A 136 14.92 -6.66 -1.87
CA THR A 136 14.47 -5.26 -1.83
C THR A 136 12.96 -5.16 -1.81
N VAL A 137 12.24 -5.97 -2.60
CA VAL A 137 10.77 -6.00 -2.60
C VAL A 137 10.25 -6.32 -1.19
N GLY A 138 10.80 -7.35 -0.53
CA GLY A 138 10.40 -7.74 0.83
C GLY A 138 10.62 -6.61 1.85
N ARG A 139 11.79 -5.96 1.82
CA ARG A 139 12.05 -4.80 2.70
C ARG A 139 11.04 -3.67 2.47
N HIS A 140 10.69 -3.39 1.22
CA HIS A 140 9.70 -2.37 0.87
C HIS A 140 8.29 -2.73 1.35
N MET A 141 7.91 -4.00 1.30
CA MET A 141 6.61 -4.46 1.82
C MET A 141 6.49 -4.21 3.32
N TYR A 142 7.49 -4.62 4.11
CA TYR A 142 7.50 -4.36 5.55
C TYR A 142 7.53 -2.86 5.85
N ALA A 143 8.39 -2.09 5.17
CA ALA A 143 8.47 -0.64 5.36
C ALA A 143 7.14 0.06 5.03
N SER A 144 6.42 -0.41 4.01
CA SER A 144 5.07 0.07 3.69
C SER A 144 4.08 -0.25 4.79
N HIS A 145 4.09 -1.49 5.34
CA HIS A 145 3.20 -1.86 6.44
C HIS A 145 3.42 -0.99 7.68
N TYR A 146 4.68 -0.83 8.10
CA TYR A 146 5.00 0.01 9.26
C TYR A 146 4.62 1.47 9.04
N SER A 147 4.80 2.01 7.84
CA SER A 147 4.34 3.36 7.53
C SER A 147 2.81 3.48 7.56
N LEU A 148 2.07 2.45 7.09
CA LEU A 148 0.62 2.38 7.21
C LEU A 148 0.16 2.29 8.68
N LYS A 149 0.88 1.55 9.51
CA LYS A 149 0.62 1.39 10.95
C LYS A 149 0.91 2.67 11.73
N GLU A 150 2.11 3.23 11.58
CA GLU A 150 2.63 4.27 12.46
C GLU A 150 2.37 5.69 11.94
N ASP A 151 2.51 5.91 10.63
CA ASP A 151 2.36 7.22 10.02
C ASP A 151 0.95 7.50 9.53
N TYR A 152 0.31 6.51 8.91
CA TYR A 152 -1.04 6.68 8.36
C TYR A 152 -2.12 6.23 9.33
N GLU A 153 -1.79 5.35 10.28
CA GLU A 153 -2.65 4.81 11.34
C GLU A 153 -3.94 4.19 10.78
N VAL A 154 -3.75 3.26 9.85
CA VAL A 154 -4.85 2.51 9.21
C VAL A 154 -4.73 0.99 9.42
N SER A 155 -3.74 0.52 10.19
CA SER A 155 -3.63 -0.89 10.54
C SER A 155 -4.52 -1.25 11.75
N CYS A 156 -4.57 -2.54 12.06
CA CYS A 156 -5.19 -3.07 13.29
C CYS A 156 -4.35 -4.21 13.84
N GLY A 157 -4.65 -4.62 15.08
CA GLY A 157 -3.86 -5.64 15.78
C GLY A 157 -3.73 -6.96 15.03
N GLU A 158 -4.80 -7.39 14.35
CA GLU A 158 -4.83 -8.65 13.59
C GLU A 158 -3.97 -8.58 12.32
N LEU A 159 -3.99 -7.43 11.61
CA LEU A 159 -3.10 -7.21 10.47
C LEU A 159 -1.64 -7.17 10.91
N ASP A 160 -1.36 -6.47 12.02
CA ASP A 160 -0.01 -6.38 12.59
C ASP A 160 0.50 -7.76 13.00
N ALA A 161 -0.33 -8.57 13.67
CA ALA A 161 0.03 -9.93 14.11
C ALA A 161 0.42 -10.82 12.93
N ILE A 162 -0.33 -10.79 11.81
CA ILE A 162 0.01 -11.57 10.62
C ILE A 162 1.36 -11.11 10.05
N VAL A 163 1.61 -9.80 9.99
CA VAL A 163 2.89 -9.29 9.48
C VAL A 163 4.05 -9.64 10.40
N GLU A 164 3.86 -9.59 11.72
CA GLU A 164 4.87 -10.01 12.72
C GLU A 164 5.17 -11.51 12.61
N ILE A 165 4.16 -12.37 12.44
CA ILE A 165 4.35 -13.80 12.16
C ILE A 165 5.16 -13.99 10.87
N ALA A 166 4.77 -13.32 9.79
CA ALA A 166 5.48 -13.38 8.52
C ALA A 166 6.94 -12.95 8.65
N GLN A 167 7.21 -11.89 9.42
CA GLN A 167 8.56 -11.40 9.68
C GLN A 167 9.38 -12.38 10.53
N SER A 168 8.76 -13.04 11.51
CA SER A 168 9.42 -14.06 12.35
C SER A 168 9.84 -15.30 11.55
N ILE A 169 9.03 -15.71 10.58
CA ILE A 169 9.36 -16.79 9.64
C ILE A 169 10.53 -16.36 8.75
N GLY A 170 10.44 -15.16 8.21
CA GLY A 170 11.48 -14.49 7.43
C GLY A 170 11.96 -15.24 6.19
N PRO A 171 12.98 -14.73 5.49
CA PRO A 171 13.47 -15.30 4.23
C PRO A 171 14.04 -16.72 4.37
N LYS A 172 14.55 -17.09 5.55
CA LYS A 172 15.03 -18.46 5.83
C LYS A 172 13.90 -19.47 5.86
N GLY A 173 12.73 -19.07 6.38
CA GLY A 173 11.51 -19.87 6.40
C GLY A 173 10.65 -19.71 5.14
N GLY A 174 11.10 -18.93 4.15
CA GLY A 174 10.47 -18.77 2.85
C GLY A 174 9.59 -17.53 2.71
N VAL A 175 9.41 -16.70 3.74
CA VAL A 175 8.65 -15.45 3.62
C VAL A 175 9.57 -14.30 3.23
N ILE A 176 9.33 -13.71 2.08
CA ILE A 176 10.14 -12.62 1.51
C ILE A 176 9.72 -11.27 2.09
N GLY A 177 8.43 -11.02 2.15
CA GLY A 177 7.84 -9.80 2.69
C GLY A 177 6.35 -9.94 2.89
N CYS A 178 5.79 -9.09 3.75
CA CYS A 178 4.36 -9.05 4.04
C CYS A 178 3.92 -7.63 4.36
N ARG A 179 2.69 -7.29 4.00
CA ARG A 179 2.04 -6.02 4.36
C ARG A 179 0.53 -6.15 4.33
N MET A 180 -0.15 -5.26 5.03
CA MET A 180 -1.58 -5.09 4.82
C MET A 180 -1.89 -4.59 3.41
N THR A 181 -3.11 -4.83 2.93
CA THR A 181 -3.62 -4.33 1.65
C THR A 181 -5.05 -3.79 1.82
N GLY A 182 -5.50 -2.98 0.85
CA GLY A 182 -6.80 -2.31 0.90
C GLY A 182 -6.80 -1.04 1.75
N GLY A 183 -7.97 -0.65 2.24
CA GLY A 183 -8.19 0.59 2.99
C GLY A 183 -7.72 0.56 4.45
N GLY A 184 -7.41 -0.61 4.98
CA GLY A 184 -7.03 -0.80 6.38
C GLY A 184 -8.21 -1.05 7.31
N PHE A 185 -7.94 -0.96 8.62
CA PHE A 185 -8.88 -1.22 9.70
C PHE A 185 -9.44 -2.66 9.73
N GLY A 186 -8.74 -3.60 9.13
CA GLY A 186 -9.09 -5.00 8.94
C GLY A 186 -8.82 -5.47 7.51
N GLY A 187 -9.45 -6.55 7.09
CA GLY A 187 -9.30 -7.12 5.75
C GLY A 187 -8.09 -8.03 5.62
N CYS A 188 -7.27 -7.83 4.59
CA CYS A 188 -6.24 -8.78 4.21
C CYS A 188 -4.82 -8.24 4.34
N THR A 189 -3.88 -9.19 4.51
CA THR A 189 -2.46 -8.99 4.19
C THR A 189 -2.11 -9.67 2.88
N VAL A 190 -1.06 -9.19 2.24
CA VAL A 190 -0.41 -9.82 1.09
C VAL A 190 1.03 -10.12 1.45
N ALA A 191 1.45 -11.36 1.24
CA ALA A 191 2.82 -11.80 1.43
C ALA A 191 3.40 -12.37 0.13
N LEU A 192 4.69 -12.17 -0.08
CA LEU A 192 5.48 -12.89 -1.06
C LEU A 192 6.21 -14.03 -0.36
N VAL A 193 6.02 -15.24 -0.86
CA VAL A 193 6.52 -16.47 -0.26
C VAL A 193 7.24 -17.29 -1.33
N LYS A 194 8.33 -17.97 -0.96
CA LYS A 194 8.93 -18.97 -1.85
C LYS A 194 7.91 -20.08 -2.11
N THR A 195 7.73 -20.44 -3.35
CA THR A 195 6.71 -21.42 -3.77
C THR A 195 6.87 -22.78 -3.08
N ASP A 196 8.10 -23.23 -2.89
CA ASP A 196 8.43 -24.48 -2.18
C ASP A 196 8.13 -24.44 -0.67
N ALA A 197 8.12 -23.25 -0.06
CA ALA A 197 7.80 -23.07 1.35
C ALA A 197 6.31 -22.78 1.63
N LEU A 198 5.50 -22.50 0.60
CA LEU A 198 4.13 -22.00 0.73
C LEU A 198 3.28 -22.88 1.65
N ALA A 199 3.28 -24.22 1.45
CA ALA A 199 2.47 -25.12 2.25
C ALA A 199 2.86 -25.17 3.74
N ALA A 200 4.14 -24.91 4.05
CA ALA A 200 4.62 -24.84 5.44
C ALA A 200 4.27 -23.50 6.09
N VAL A 201 4.36 -22.40 5.32
CA VAL A 201 3.99 -21.06 5.78
C VAL A 201 2.49 -20.97 6.08
N MET A 202 1.63 -21.55 5.25
CA MET A 202 0.17 -21.55 5.46
C MET A 202 -0.30 -22.29 6.71
N LYS A 203 0.55 -23.08 7.35
CA LYS A 203 0.23 -23.82 8.59
C LYS A 203 0.63 -23.05 9.87
N LYS A 204 1.25 -21.93 9.72
CA LYS A 204 1.69 -21.05 10.82
C LYS A 204 0.68 -19.97 11.12
#